data_020444d4ea57974f945cf151aef8cb6a
#
_entry.id   020444d4ea57974f945cf151aef8cb6a
#
_cell.length_a   1.000
_cell.length_b   1.000
_cell.length_c   1.000
_cell.angle_alpha   90.00
_cell.angle_beta   90.00
_cell.angle_gamma   90.00
#
_symmetry.space_group_name_H-M   'P 1'
#
loop_
_entity.id
_entity.type
_entity.pdbx_description
1 polymer ?
#
loop_
_entity_poly.entity_id
_entity_poly.type
_entity_poly.pdbx_seq_one_letter_code
_entity_poly.pdbx_strand_id
1 'polypeptide(L)'
;ITAVEKIEDLLFFSDGLNQPRKINVIQNYPFPNGNVDSTIDLDLNVIQQIPGFEAAQTGYIPLSSPTFELLTLPGSQNYIEERFLSFAYRYRYKNNEYSATSLFSNPAFKPGQFKFSVKNYDNEGMKNRFNAVNVSFGTGDKRVIEVDLLFKDSSTNSIYVIERFNKLDSGWADNTTKTFLFTNAKIYSVLGADELLRLYDNVPKKAQALTIMGNRLI
;
A
#
# COMPACT_ATOMS: atom_id res chain seq x y z
N ILE A 1 27.55 -6.05 10.61
CA ILE A 1 26.27 -6.74 10.92
C ILE A 1 26.21 -6.93 12.42
N THR A 2 25.12 -6.50 13.05
CA THR A 2 24.95 -6.58 14.50
C THR A 2 24.08 -7.78 14.90
N ALA A 3 23.17 -8.20 14.04
CA ALA A 3 22.34 -9.39 14.23
C ALA A 3 21.94 -10.01 12.90
N VAL A 4 21.75 -11.32 12.88
CA VAL A 4 21.32 -12.10 11.71
C VAL A 4 20.35 -13.18 12.18
N GLU A 5 19.23 -13.31 11.51
CA GLU A 5 18.25 -14.36 11.74
C GLU A 5 17.71 -14.90 10.41
N LYS A 6 17.34 -16.17 10.39
CA LYS A 6 16.81 -16.82 9.18
C LYS A 6 15.42 -17.37 9.44
N ILE A 7 14.46 -17.03 8.55
CA ILE A 7 13.13 -17.62 8.51
C ILE A 7 12.93 -18.21 7.12
N GLU A 8 12.80 -19.52 7.04
CA GLU A 8 12.73 -20.25 5.76
C GLU A 8 13.87 -19.85 4.82
N ASP A 9 13.55 -19.27 3.68
CA ASP A 9 14.52 -18.85 2.67
C ASP A 9 14.92 -17.36 2.79
N LEU A 10 14.41 -16.68 3.80
CA LEU A 10 14.70 -15.27 4.05
C LEU A 10 15.73 -15.13 5.17
N LEU A 11 16.83 -14.50 4.86
CA LEU A 11 17.85 -14.06 5.83
C LEU A 11 17.59 -12.60 6.18
N PHE A 12 17.33 -12.33 7.45
CA PHE A 12 17.17 -10.99 7.99
C PHE A 12 18.44 -10.56 8.69
N PHE A 13 18.84 -9.31 8.54
CA PHE A 13 20.03 -8.79 9.21
C PHE A 13 19.91 -7.30 9.54
N SER A 14 20.62 -6.89 10.56
CA SER A 14 20.77 -5.51 10.98
C SER A 14 22.25 -5.12 11.06
N ASP A 15 22.55 -3.84 10.85
CA ASP A 15 23.91 -3.29 10.88
C ASP A 15 24.07 -2.17 11.93
N GLY A 16 23.02 -1.84 12.67
CA GLY A 16 22.99 -0.77 13.67
C GLY A 16 22.93 0.64 13.08
N LEU A 17 23.03 0.78 11.77
CA LEU A 17 23.07 2.08 11.08
C LEU A 17 21.82 2.32 10.20
N ASN A 18 21.31 1.25 9.61
CA ASN A 18 20.21 1.26 8.66
C ASN A 18 18.98 0.51 9.19
N GLN A 19 17.90 0.58 8.43
CA GLN A 19 16.72 -0.25 8.65
C GLN A 19 17.08 -1.73 8.53
N PRO A 20 16.36 -2.65 9.23
CA PRO A 20 16.56 -4.08 9.05
C PRO A 20 16.34 -4.45 7.57
N ARG A 21 17.16 -5.36 7.09
CA ARG A 21 17.18 -5.80 5.70
C ARG A 21 16.93 -7.29 5.62
N LYS A 22 16.51 -7.75 4.45
CA LYS A 22 16.31 -9.18 4.18
C LYS A 22 16.82 -9.55 2.80
N ILE A 23 17.26 -10.80 2.68
CA ILE A 23 17.72 -11.43 1.43
C ILE A 23 17.01 -12.77 1.30
N ASN A 24 16.53 -13.08 0.11
CA ASN A 24 16.11 -14.44 -0.21
C ASN A 24 17.34 -15.25 -0.62
N VAL A 25 17.73 -16.25 0.18
CA VAL A 25 18.97 -17.02 -0.02
C VAL A 25 18.90 -18.04 -1.16
N ILE A 26 17.71 -18.34 -1.69
CA ILE A 26 17.53 -19.21 -2.85
C ILE A 26 17.61 -18.42 -4.16
N GLN A 27 17.35 -17.13 -4.12
CA GLN A 27 17.32 -16.31 -5.31
C GLN A 27 18.74 -15.99 -5.78
N ASN A 28 19.06 -16.34 -7.04
CA ASN A 28 20.32 -15.93 -7.66
C ASN A 28 20.29 -14.44 -7.98
N TYR A 29 21.28 -13.71 -7.48
CA TYR A 29 21.45 -12.30 -7.75
C TYR A 29 22.55 -12.11 -8.79
N PRO A 30 22.30 -11.40 -9.93
CA PRO A 30 23.32 -11.16 -10.93
C PRO A 30 24.37 -10.15 -10.42
N PHE A 31 25.62 -10.49 -10.56
CA PHE A 31 26.74 -9.55 -10.31
C PHE A 31 26.86 -8.52 -11.46
N PRO A 32 27.44 -7.34 -11.19
CA PRO A 32 27.61 -6.29 -12.21
C PRO A 32 28.42 -6.71 -13.45
N ASN A 33 29.24 -7.74 -13.32
CA ASN A 33 30.07 -8.31 -14.39
C ASN A 33 29.40 -9.45 -15.16
N GLY A 34 28.11 -9.73 -14.91
CA GLY A 34 27.35 -10.79 -15.58
C GLY A 34 27.63 -12.21 -15.08
N ASN A 35 28.50 -12.41 -14.12
CA ASN A 35 28.68 -13.70 -13.46
C ASN A 35 27.56 -13.95 -12.47
N VAL A 36 27.04 -15.18 -12.47
CA VAL A 36 26.11 -15.67 -11.45
C VAL A 36 26.94 -16.52 -10.49
N ASP A 37 27.22 -15.99 -9.30
CA ASP A 37 27.86 -16.78 -8.25
C ASP A 37 26.79 -17.18 -7.23
N SER A 38 26.77 -18.48 -6.91
CA SER A 38 25.87 -19.04 -5.89
C SER A 38 26.40 -18.83 -4.46
N THR A 39 27.65 -18.40 -4.31
CA THR A 39 28.24 -18.01 -3.04
C THR A 39 28.21 -16.50 -2.92
N ILE A 40 27.24 -15.98 -2.21
CA ILE A 40 27.17 -14.55 -1.87
C ILE A 40 28.25 -14.29 -0.84
N ASP A 41 29.38 -13.74 -1.28
CA ASP A 41 30.32 -13.13 -0.38
C ASP A 41 29.66 -11.84 0.15
N LEU A 42 29.26 -11.89 1.42
CA LEU A 42 28.45 -10.86 2.08
C LEU A 42 29.31 -9.61 2.44
N ASP A 43 30.07 -9.09 1.50
CA ASP A 43 30.53 -7.72 1.61
C ASP A 43 29.33 -6.78 1.33
N LEU A 44 28.78 -6.21 2.40
CA LEU A 44 27.62 -5.31 2.37
C LEU A 44 27.80 -4.14 1.41
N ASN A 45 29.01 -3.72 1.12
CA ASN A 45 29.30 -2.66 0.16
C ASN A 45 29.07 -3.14 -1.29
N VAL A 46 29.38 -4.39 -1.58
CA VAL A 46 29.13 -4.99 -2.90
C VAL A 46 27.64 -5.24 -3.12
N ILE A 47 26.94 -5.68 -2.10
CA ILE A 47 25.49 -5.92 -2.15
C ILE A 47 24.70 -4.65 -2.52
N GLN A 48 25.10 -3.49 -2.05
CA GLN A 48 24.47 -2.21 -2.41
C GLN A 48 24.69 -1.80 -3.88
N GLN A 49 25.72 -2.34 -4.54
CA GLN A 49 26.10 -2.01 -5.91
C GLN A 49 25.55 -2.97 -6.97
N ILE A 50 24.98 -4.09 -6.58
CA ILE A 50 24.40 -5.05 -7.53
C ILE A 50 23.09 -4.49 -8.07
N PRO A 51 22.99 -4.18 -9.38
CA PRO A 51 21.73 -3.74 -9.98
C PRO A 51 20.67 -4.83 -9.82
N GLY A 52 19.54 -4.49 -9.18
CA GLY A 52 18.47 -5.42 -8.87
C GLY A 52 18.57 -6.10 -7.50
N PHE A 53 19.71 -6.03 -6.83
CA PHE A 53 19.83 -6.31 -5.43
C PHE A 53 19.46 -5.07 -4.62
N GLU A 54 18.21 -4.87 -4.46
CA GLU A 54 17.74 -3.99 -3.42
C GLU A 54 17.52 -4.87 -2.21
N ALA A 55 18.47 -4.83 -1.26
CA ALA A 55 18.23 -5.35 0.07
C ALA A 55 16.91 -4.75 0.52
N ALA A 56 15.88 -5.58 0.46
CA ALA A 56 14.53 -5.06 0.52
C ALA A 56 14.36 -4.39 1.88
N GLN A 57 14.17 -3.10 1.86
CA GLN A 57 13.67 -2.41 3.03
C GLN A 57 12.37 -3.10 3.38
N THR A 58 12.36 -3.78 4.51
CA THR A 58 11.13 -4.37 5.02
C THR A 58 10.17 -3.22 5.26
N GLY A 59 8.99 -3.26 4.66
CA GLY A 59 7.94 -2.30 4.96
C GLY A 59 8.00 -0.96 4.24
N TYR A 60 8.52 -0.90 3.01
CA TYR A 60 8.34 0.30 2.19
C TYR A 60 6.85 0.55 1.97
N ILE A 61 6.34 1.60 2.60
CA ILE A 61 4.95 2.01 2.46
C ILE A 61 4.80 3.03 1.32
N PRO A 62 3.62 3.13 0.71
CA PRO A 62 3.33 4.26 -0.17
C PRO A 62 3.46 5.58 0.59
N LEU A 63 4.35 6.46 0.14
CA LEU A 63 4.68 7.69 0.87
C LEU A 63 3.60 8.76 0.79
N SER A 64 2.76 8.73 -0.24
CA SER A 64 1.70 9.70 -0.46
C SER A 64 0.32 9.08 -0.30
N SER A 65 -0.62 9.82 0.26
CA SER A 65 -2.03 9.46 0.19
C SER A 65 -2.52 9.56 -1.27
N PRO A 66 -3.54 8.77 -1.67
CA PRO A 66 -4.18 8.98 -2.96
C PRO A 66 -4.83 10.36 -3.03
N THR A 67 -4.85 10.93 -4.21
CA THR A 67 -5.62 12.14 -4.53
C THR A 67 -6.92 11.77 -5.22
N PHE A 68 -7.89 12.66 -5.21
CA PHE A 68 -9.18 12.37 -5.85
C PHE A 68 -9.81 13.60 -6.47
N GLU A 69 -10.66 13.36 -7.44
CA GLU A 69 -11.54 14.33 -8.08
C GLU A 69 -12.99 13.84 -8.01
N LEU A 70 -13.90 14.73 -7.60
CA LEU A 70 -15.31 14.41 -7.51
C LEU A 70 -15.99 14.66 -8.85
N LEU A 71 -16.75 13.68 -9.34
CA LEU A 71 -17.37 13.69 -10.65
C LEU A 71 -18.89 13.45 -10.55
N THR A 72 -19.60 13.97 -11.53
CA THR A 72 -21.02 13.66 -11.75
C THR A 72 -21.18 12.95 -13.08
N LEU A 73 -21.55 11.68 -13.04
CA LEU A 73 -21.84 10.86 -14.22
C LEU A 73 -23.32 10.99 -14.57
N PRO A 74 -23.68 11.52 -15.74
CA PRO A 74 -25.07 11.66 -16.15
C PRO A 74 -25.80 10.31 -16.22
N GLY A 75 -27.00 10.23 -15.69
CA GLY A 75 -27.82 9.02 -15.74
C GLY A 75 -27.42 7.89 -14.77
N SER A 76 -26.37 8.06 -13.97
CA SER A 76 -25.94 7.08 -12.98
C SER A 76 -26.55 7.37 -11.61
N GLN A 77 -26.95 6.31 -10.92
CA GLN A 77 -27.44 6.42 -9.54
C GLN A 77 -26.30 6.86 -8.61
N ASN A 78 -26.64 7.65 -7.59
CA ASN A 78 -25.69 8.08 -6.58
C ASN A 78 -25.67 7.09 -5.40
N TYR A 79 -24.66 6.22 -5.34
CA TYR A 79 -24.47 5.25 -4.26
C TYR A 79 -23.59 5.79 -3.13
N ILE A 80 -23.12 7.04 -3.23
CA ILE A 80 -22.27 7.69 -2.24
C ILE A 80 -22.91 8.94 -1.64
N GLU A 81 -24.21 9.16 -1.84
CA GLU A 81 -24.95 10.36 -1.43
C GLU A 81 -24.80 10.66 0.08
N GLU A 82 -24.94 9.62 0.90
CA GLU A 82 -24.88 9.75 2.38
C GLU A 82 -23.59 9.17 2.98
N ARG A 83 -22.53 9.07 2.16
CA ARG A 83 -21.27 8.44 2.56
C ARG A 83 -20.09 9.39 2.47
N PHE A 84 -19.24 9.36 3.49
CA PHE A 84 -17.97 10.09 3.52
C PHE A 84 -16.85 9.08 3.37
N LEU A 85 -16.35 8.94 2.15
CA LEU A 85 -15.37 7.94 1.78
C LEU A 85 -13.97 8.52 1.82
N SER A 86 -13.02 7.80 2.39
CA SER A 86 -11.60 8.09 2.32
C SER A 86 -10.88 6.94 1.68
N PHE A 87 -9.91 7.23 0.83
CA PHE A 87 -9.18 6.25 0.02
C PHE A 87 -7.77 6.07 0.54
N ALA A 88 -7.25 4.86 0.40
CA ALA A 88 -5.86 4.50 0.64
C ALA A 88 -5.43 3.46 -0.38
N TYR A 89 -4.16 3.15 -0.45
CA TYR A 89 -3.65 2.05 -1.25
C TYR A 89 -2.46 1.41 -0.56
N ARG A 90 -2.13 0.17 -0.95
CA ARG A 90 -0.98 -0.56 -0.47
C ARG A 90 -0.33 -1.33 -1.61
N TYR A 91 0.89 -1.74 -1.40
CA TYR A 91 1.66 -2.52 -2.35
C TYR A 91 1.76 -3.98 -1.94
N ARG A 92 1.79 -4.86 -2.92
CA ARG A 92 2.24 -6.23 -2.79
C ARG A 92 3.55 -6.40 -3.56
N TYR A 93 4.52 -6.99 -2.92
CA TYR A 93 5.84 -7.19 -3.46
C TYR A 93 6.03 -8.58 -4.08
N LYS A 94 7.12 -8.76 -4.87
CA LYS A 94 7.47 -10.04 -5.52
C LYS A 94 7.56 -11.23 -4.57
N ASN A 95 7.88 -11.00 -3.30
CA ASN A 95 7.93 -12.00 -2.25
C ASN A 95 6.59 -12.25 -1.56
N ASN A 96 5.48 -11.79 -2.15
CA ASN A 96 4.12 -11.90 -1.63
C ASN A 96 3.85 -11.14 -0.32
N GLU A 97 4.75 -10.29 0.14
CA GLU A 97 4.48 -9.43 1.29
C GLU A 97 3.66 -8.20 0.88
N TYR A 98 2.80 -7.79 1.77
CA TYR A 98 2.07 -6.52 1.65
C TYR A 98 2.77 -5.42 2.45
N SER A 99 2.82 -4.23 1.89
CA SER A 99 3.18 -3.04 2.66
C SER A 99 2.07 -2.69 3.65
N ALA A 100 2.37 -1.86 4.64
CA ALA A 100 1.35 -1.11 5.33
C ALA A 100 0.60 -0.22 4.33
N THR A 101 -0.60 0.22 4.68
CA THR A 101 -1.39 1.13 3.83
C THR A 101 -0.76 2.52 3.79
N SER A 102 -0.98 3.23 2.68
CA SER A 102 -0.74 4.67 2.63
C SER A 102 -1.57 5.41 3.69
N LEU A 103 -1.27 6.66 3.92
CA LEU A 103 -2.19 7.54 4.62
C LEU A 103 -3.51 7.62 3.84
N PHE A 104 -4.63 7.71 4.55
CA PHE A 104 -5.92 7.92 3.93
C PHE A 104 -6.02 9.33 3.35
N SER A 105 -6.71 9.45 2.22
CA SER A 105 -7.09 10.75 1.67
C SER A 105 -8.04 11.49 2.62
N ASN A 106 -8.19 12.78 2.40
CA ASN A 106 -9.33 13.50 2.95
C ASN A 106 -10.64 12.85 2.49
N PRO A 107 -11.75 13.02 3.23
CA PRO A 107 -13.05 12.54 2.79
C PRO A 107 -13.41 13.08 1.40
N ALA A 108 -13.83 12.21 0.50
CA ALA A 108 -14.24 12.55 -0.86
C ALA A 108 -15.62 13.21 -0.84
N PHE A 109 -15.69 14.40 -0.29
CA PHE A 109 -16.90 15.15 -0.07
C PHE A 109 -16.65 16.65 -0.25
N LYS A 110 -17.65 17.33 -0.84
CA LYS A 110 -17.69 18.79 -0.94
C LYS A 110 -19.04 19.27 -0.43
N PRO A 111 -19.10 19.94 0.73
CA PRO A 111 -20.35 20.43 1.29
C PRO A 111 -21.07 21.38 0.34
N GLY A 112 -22.37 21.30 0.31
CA GLY A 112 -23.23 22.26 -0.33
C GLY A 112 -23.55 23.44 0.61
N GLN A 113 -24.35 24.37 0.10
CA GLN A 113 -24.94 25.41 0.94
C GLN A 113 -25.84 24.77 2.00
N PHE A 114 -25.83 25.31 3.23
CA PHE A 114 -26.73 24.85 4.28
C PHE A 114 -28.19 24.96 3.81
N LYS A 115 -28.93 23.85 3.89
CA LYS A 115 -30.34 23.79 3.56
C LYS A 115 -31.02 22.78 4.48
N PHE A 116 -31.77 23.28 5.45
CA PHE A 116 -32.49 22.42 6.38
C PHE A 116 -33.74 21.82 5.74
N SER A 117 -33.84 20.50 5.81
CA SER A 117 -35.03 19.74 5.38
C SER A 117 -35.97 19.53 6.57
N VAL A 118 -37.11 20.16 6.58
CA VAL A 118 -38.11 19.96 7.63
C VAL A 118 -38.70 18.56 7.61
N LYS A 119 -38.71 17.91 6.44
CA LYS A 119 -39.22 16.55 6.28
C LYS A 119 -38.32 15.48 6.91
N ASN A 120 -37.03 15.61 6.72
CA ASN A 120 -36.04 14.60 7.14
C ASN A 120 -35.25 15.01 8.40
N TYR A 121 -35.41 16.28 8.83
CA TYR A 121 -34.69 16.88 9.96
C TYR A 121 -33.15 16.82 9.77
N ASP A 122 -32.69 16.93 8.52
CA ASP A 122 -31.29 16.89 8.14
C ASP A 122 -30.84 18.17 7.39
N ASN A 123 -29.53 18.31 7.20
CA ASN A 123 -28.94 19.36 6.36
C ASN A 123 -28.65 18.78 4.97
N GLU A 124 -29.48 19.10 3.99
CA GLU A 124 -29.29 18.65 2.60
C GLU A 124 -27.93 19.08 2.01
N GLY A 125 -27.30 20.12 2.55
CA GLY A 125 -25.96 20.54 2.16
C GLY A 125 -24.86 19.54 2.51
N MET A 126 -25.16 18.58 3.41
CA MET A 126 -24.26 17.49 3.79
C MET A 126 -24.43 16.23 2.95
N LYS A 127 -25.34 16.21 1.98
CA LYS A 127 -25.46 15.10 1.03
C LYS A 127 -24.45 15.26 -0.10
N ASN A 128 -23.79 14.16 -0.46
CA ASN A 128 -22.83 14.17 -1.55
C ASN A 128 -23.56 14.27 -2.90
N ARG A 129 -23.35 15.39 -3.59
CA ARG A 129 -23.98 15.65 -4.90
C ARG A 129 -23.28 14.96 -6.07
N PHE A 130 -22.08 14.47 -5.83
CA PHE A 130 -21.29 13.74 -6.79
C PHE A 130 -21.58 12.24 -6.66
N ASN A 131 -21.66 11.53 -7.78
CA ASN A 131 -21.97 10.11 -7.81
C ASN A 131 -20.78 9.24 -8.21
N ALA A 132 -19.63 9.85 -8.44
CA ALA A 132 -18.40 9.16 -8.78
C ALA A 132 -17.17 9.91 -8.23
N VAL A 133 -16.10 9.16 -8.03
CA VAL A 133 -14.81 9.69 -7.56
C VAL A 133 -13.70 9.11 -8.44
N ASN A 134 -12.91 9.97 -9.05
CA ASN A 134 -11.73 9.57 -9.79
C ASN A 134 -10.53 9.57 -8.84
N VAL A 135 -10.06 8.39 -8.45
CA VAL A 135 -9.01 8.22 -7.44
C VAL A 135 -7.67 8.00 -8.13
N SER A 136 -6.68 8.82 -7.79
CA SER A 136 -5.32 8.75 -8.34
C SER A 136 -4.34 8.23 -7.30
N PHE A 137 -3.51 7.25 -7.66
CA PHE A 137 -2.55 6.58 -6.77
C PHE A 137 -1.27 6.21 -7.52
N GLY A 138 -0.19 5.98 -6.76
CA GLY A 138 1.11 5.61 -7.33
C GLY A 138 1.26 4.12 -7.58
N THR A 139 1.95 3.75 -8.65
CA THR A 139 2.22 2.35 -9.02
C THR A 139 3.42 1.73 -8.28
N GLY A 140 4.18 2.54 -7.54
CA GLY A 140 5.40 2.09 -6.87
C GLY A 140 6.52 1.69 -7.84
N ASP A 141 7.62 1.23 -7.28
CA ASP A 141 8.81 0.85 -8.03
C ASP A 141 8.74 -0.57 -8.64
N LYS A 142 9.85 -1.05 -9.22
CA LYS A 142 9.96 -2.37 -9.88
C LYS A 142 9.76 -3.59 -8.97
N ARG A 143 9.80 -3.40 -7.63
CA ARG A 143 9.56 -4.47 -6.65
C ARG A 143 8.08 -4.74 -6.44
N VAL A 144 7.26 -3.73 -6.71
CA VAL A 144 5.80 -3.81 -6.57
C VAL A 144 5.22 -4.59 -7.75
N ILE A 145 4.51 -5.68 -7.46
CA ILE A 145 3.80 -6.50 -8.46
C ILE A 145 2.31 -6.20 -8.51
N GLU A 146 1.74 -5.77 -7.39
CA GLU A 146 0.30 -5.52 -7.28
C GLU A 146 0.04 -4.28 -6.41
N VAL A 147 -1.00 -3.55 -6.74
CA VAL A 147 -1.49 -2.40 -5.97
C VAL A 147 -2.93 -2.67 -5.57
N ASP A 148 -3.19 -2.73 -4.27
CA ASP A 148 -4.54 -2.80 -3.72
C ASP A 148 -5.05 -1.39 -3.47
N LEU A 149 -6.14 -1.01 -4.13
CA LEU A 149 -6.85 0.23 -3.86
C LEU A 149 -7.92 -0.03 -2.79
N LEU A 150 -7.93 0.78 -1.76
CA LEU A 150 -8.73 0.61 -0.56
C LEU A 150 -9.62 1.82 -0.30
N PHE A 151 -10.73 1.61 0.37
CA PHE A 151 -11.51 2.71 0.93
C PHE A 151 -12.06 2.36 2.31
N LYS A 152 -12.35 3.37 3.08
CA LYS A 152 -13.16 3.28 4.29
C LYS A 152 -14.34 4.26 4.22
N ASP A 153 -15.43 3.84 4.81
CA ASP A 153 -16.63 4.66 5.00
C ASP A 153 -16.65 5.20 6.43
N SER A 154 -17.07 6.44 6.61
CA SER A 154 -17.21 7.06 7.93
C SER A 154 -18.23 6.35 8.84
N SER A 155 -19.16 5.58 8.28
CA SER A 155 -20.17 4.84 9.02
C SER A 155 -19.64 3.54 9.64
N THR A 156 -18.49 3.05 9.21
CA THR A 156 -17.91 1.77 9.65
C THR A 156 -16.41 1.89 9.91
N ASN A 157 -15.89 1.05 10.81
CA ASN A 157 -14.44 0.93 11.02
C ASN A 157 -13.77 -0.05 10.04
N SER A 158 -14.54 -0.58 9.09
CA SER A 158 -14.03 -1.55 8.12
C SER A 158 -13.30 -0.84 6.97
N ILE A 159 -12.22 -1.44 6.51
CA ILE A 159 -11.53 -1.06 5.28
C ILE A 159 -11.93 -2.08 4.21
N TYR A 160 -12.27 -1.59 3.04
CA TYR A 160 -12.73 -2.38 1.91
C TYR A 160 -11.70 -2.34 0.78
N VAL A 161 -11.52 -3.46 0.11
CA VAL A 161 -10.70 -3.56 -1.11
C VAL A 161 -11.59 -3.22 -2.31
N ILE A 162 -11.26 -2.13 -3.00
CA ILE A 162 -11.94 -1.72 -4.23
C ILE A 162 -11.55 -2.64 -5.37
N GLU A 163 -10.24 -2.75 -5.61
CA GLU A 163 -9.67 -3.53 -6.70
C GLU A 163 -8.21 -3.86 -6.39
N ARG A 164 -7.74 -4.99 -6.95
CA ARG A 164 -6.35 -5.43 -6.90
C ARG A 164 -5.79 -5.37 -8.32
N PHE A 165 -4.86 -4.47 -8.54
CA PHE A 165 -4.28 -4.26 -9.84
C PHE A 165 -2.93 -4.97 -9.94
N ASN A 166 -2.86 -6.03 -10.73
CA ASN A 166 -1.59 -6.61 -11.12
C ASN A 166 -0.89 -5.66 -12.10
N LYS A 167 0.29 -5.21 -11.72
CA LYS A 167 1.03 -4.19 -12.43
C LYS A 167 1.53 -4.67 -13.79
N LEU A 168 1.95 -5.94 -13.88
CA LEU A 168 2.43 -6.56 -15.11
C LEU A 168 1.27 -6.76 -16.12
N ASP A 169 0.17 -7.34 -15.65
CA ASP A 169 -1.00 -7.60 -16.49
C ASP A 169 -1.64 -6.30 -17.00
N SER A 170 -1.57 -5.24 -16.19
CA SER A 170 -2.07 -3.92 -16.55
C SER A 170 -1.09 -3.11 -17.44
N GLY A 171 0.11 -3.60 -17.69
CA GLY A 171 1.13 -2.89 -18.45
C GLY A 171 1.58 -1.56 -17.83
N TRP A 172 1.59 -1.47 -16.49
CA TRP A 172 1.91 -0.23 -15.80
C TRP A 172 3.43 -0.06 -15.64
N ALA A 173 3.90 1.13 -15.98
CA ALA A 173 5.28 1.51 -15.70
C ALA A 173 5.51 1.79 -14.21
N ASP A 174 6.78 1.71 -13.79
CA ASP A 174 7.21 2.02 -12.43
C ASP A 174 7.10 3.51 -12.12
N ASN A 175 6.81 3.81 -10.86
CA ASN A 175 6.76 5.18 -10.32
C ASN A 175 5.85 6.13 -11.13
N THR A 176 4.75 5.61 -11.66
CA THR A 176 3.74 6.39 -12.37
C THR A 176 2.47 6.54 -11.53
N THR A 177 1.64 7.50 -11.90
CA THR A 177 0.32 7.69 -11.30
C THR A 177 -0.73 7.07 -12.20
N LYS A 178 -1.67 6.34 -11.60
CA LYS A 178 -2.85 5.77 -12.26
C LYS A 178 -4.10 6.27 -11.60
N THR A 179 -5.18 6.25 -12.35
CA THR A 179 -6.50 6.69 -11.92
C THR A 179 -7.50 5.56 -12.04
N PHE A 180 -8.43 5.52 -11.09
CA PHE A 180 -9.54 4.57 -11.07
C PHE A 180 -10.85 5.29 -10.78
N LEU A 181 -11.87 5.03 -11.60
CA LEU A 181 -13.19 5.60 -11.42
C LEU A 181 -14.01 4.76 -10.44
N PHE A 182 -14.26 5.31 -9.26
CA PHE A 182 -15.04 4.68 -8.21
C PHE A 182 -16.46 5.22 -8.17
N THR A 183 -17.47 4.33 -8.15
CA THR A 183 -18.89 4.68 -8.10
C THR A 183 -19.65 4.04 -6.95
N ASN A 184 -19.00 3.17 -6.18
CA ASN A 184 -19.63 2.34 -5.12
C ASN A 184 -20.79 1.44 -5.61
N ALA A 185 -20.78 1.07 -6.87
CA ALA A 185 -21.84 0.25 -7.48
C ALA A 185 -21.66 -1.26 -7.31
N LYS A 186 -20.56 -1.69 -6.66
CA LYS A 186 -20.20 -3.11 -6.44
C LYS A 186 -20.25 -3.44 -4.94
N ILE A 187 -20.31 -4.73 -4.66
CA ILE A 187 -20.04 -5.24 -3.32
C ILE A 187 -18.53 -5.45 -3.20
N TYR A 188 -17.94 -4.92 -2.14
CA TYR A 188 -16.50 -4.96 -1.90
C TYR A 188 -16.15 -5.92 -0.78
N SER A 189 -15.00 -6.59 -0.90
CA SER A 189 -14.49 -7.44 0.17
C SER A 189 -13.90 -6.58 1.30
N VAL A 190 -14.14 -6.99 2.53
CA VAL A 190 -13.55 -6.35 3.71
C VAL A 190 -12.11 -6.84 3.86
N LEU A 191 -11.21 -5.93 4.19
CA LEU A 191 -9.85 -6.27 4.56
C LEU A 191 -9.86 -7.04 5.90
N GLY A 192 -9.10 -8.13 5.99
CA GLY A 192 -9.05 -8.95 7.20
C GLY A 192 -8.59 -8.16 8.43
N ALA A 193 -9.09 -8.54 9.61
CA ALA A 193 -8.73 -7.87 10.86
C ALA A 193 -7.22 -7.90 11.12
N ASP A 194 -6.55 -8.99 10.76
CA ASP A 194 -5.10 -9.16 10.90
C ASP A 194 -4.31 -8.18 10.04
N GLU A 195 -4.90 -7.77 8.90
CA GLU A 195 -4.29 -6.81 7.98
C GLU A 195 -4.56 -5.36 8.40
N LEU A 196 -5.67 -5.10 9.09
CA LEU A 196 -6.01 -3.79 9.64
C LEU A 196 -5.02 -3.34 10.71
N LEU A 197 -4.52 -4.26 11.53
CA LEU A 197 -3.56 -3.97 12.60
C LEU A 197 -2.18 -3.56 12.07
N ARG A 198 -1.87 -3.83 10.80
CA ARG A 198 -0.59 -3.45 10.16
C ARG A 198 -0.48 -2.00 9.74
N LEU A 199 -1.50 -1.19 9.94
CA LEU A 199 -1.49 0.25 9.63
C LEU A 199 -0.37 1.02 10.35
N TYR A 200 0.14 0.47 11.45
CA TYR A 200 1.14 1.10 12.30
C TYR A 200 2.45 0.31 12.41
N ASP A 201 2.63 -0.73 11.59
CA ASP A 201 3.87 -1.50 11.54
C ASP A 201 4.99 -0.64 10.93
N ASN A 202 5.59 0.19 11.77
CA ASN A 202 6.76 0.98 11.40
C ASN A 202 8.01 0.16 11.66
N VAL A 203 8.76 -0.09 10.61
CA VAL A 203 10.10 -0.64 10.71
C VAL A 203 11.02 0.41 11.31
N PRO A 204 11.81 0.09 12.34
CA PRO A 204 12.73 1.04 12.94
C PRO A 204 13.74 1.56 11.91
N LYS A 205 14.01 2.87 11.94
CA LYS A 205 14.96 3.51 11.02
C LYS A 205 16.40 3.01 11.20
N LYS A 206 16.71 2.53 12.39
CA LYS A 206 18.02 1.94 12.77
C LYS A 206 17.76 0.73 13.66
N ALA A 207 18.10 -0.45 13.18
CA ALA A 207 17.96 -1.68 13.94
C ALA A 207 19.32 -2.09 14.50
N GLN A 208 19.47 -2.17 15.82
CA GLN A 208 20.70 -2.60 16.48
C GLN A 208 20.74 -4.11 16.72
N ALA A 209 19.58 -4.71 16.92
CA ALA A 209 19.40 -6.14 17.11
C ALA A 209 18.12 -6.59 16.43
N LEU A 210 18.03 -7.87 16.15
CA LEU A 210 16.81 -8.53 15.72
C LEU A 210 16.80 -9.96 16.27
N THR A 211 15.61 -10.48 16.50
CA THR A 211 15.38 -11.85 16.95
C THR A 211 14.01 -12.34 16.49
N ILE A 212 13.86 -13.67 16.46
CA ILE A 212 12.59 -14.29 16.11
C ILE A 212 11.92 -14.78 17.39
N MET A 213 10.71 -14.32 17.64
CA MET A 213 9.89 -14.78 18.76
C MET A 213 8.43 -14.98 18.33
N GLY A 214 7.86 -16.15 18.60
CA GLY A 214 6.47 -16.46 18.25
C GLY A 214 6.14 -16.27 16.77
N ASN A 215 7.03 -16.70 15.88
CA ASN A 215 6.92 -16.56 14.42
C ASN A 215 6.87 -15.09 13.92
N ARG A 216 7.39 -14.16 14.70
CA ARG A 216 7.53 -12.73 14.35
C ARG A 216 8.99 -12.31 14.47
N LEU A 217 9.42 -11.45 13.56
CA LEU A 217 10.71 -10.75 13.67
C LEU A 217 10.51 -9.54 14.60
N ILE A 218 11.35 -9.44 15.62
CA ILE A 218 11.35 -8.35 16.62
C ILE A 218 12.68 -7.64 16.57
#